data_cb983e7e2092e87b54f8192b6da29bba
#
_entry.id   cb983e7e2092e87b54f8192b6da29bba
#
_cell.length_a   1.000
_cell.length_b   1.000
_cell.length_c   1.000
_cell.angle_alpha   90.00
_cell.angle_beta   90.00
_cell.angle_gamma   90.00
#
_symmetry.space_group_name_H-M   'P 1'
#
loop_
_entity.id
_entity.type
_entity.pdbx_description
1 polymer ?
#
loop_
_entity_poly.entity_id
_entity_poly.type
_entity_poly.pdbx_seq_one_letter_code
_entity_poly.pdbx_strand_id
1 'polypeptide(L)'
;MVDLEAAVEAVHRAESAVAQHDWFRAWGPVLTALFIAERGFLAGEDAAWISEIRNQLTVLRLRALECYAATELGIAGTELAGAVRAGQQLIQLAPLRESGYRYLMNALAAQDNLAEALAIYSQLCDTLREQLGVSPSPATRELYQQLLAAT
;
A
#
# COMPACT_ATOMS: atom_id res chain seq x y z
N MET A 1 -19.26 -12.08 -11.74
CA MET A 1 -19.29 -10.66 -12.13
C MET A 1 -18.63 -9.84 -11.04
N VAL A 2 -17.71 -8.97 -11.42
CA VAL A 2 -17.03 -8.08 -10.47
C VAL A 2 -17.90 -6.85 -10.25
N ASP A 3 -18.19 -6.53 -9.01
CA ASP A 3 -18.94 -5.30 -8.67
C ASP A 3 -17.94 -4.15 -8.46
N LEU A 4 -17.61 -3.47 -9.56
CA LEU A 4 -16.70 -2.32 -9.54
C LEU A 4 -17.25 -1.16 -8.73
N GLU A 5 -18.55 -0.91 -8.77
CA GLU A 5 -19.16 0.16 -7.98
C GLU A 5 -18.99 -0.09 -6.49
N ALA A 6 -19.23 -1.31 -6.05
CA ALA A 6 -19.04 -1.68 -4.65
C ALA A 6 -17.59 -1.55 -4.23
N ALA A 7 -16.64 -1.93 -5.10
CA ALA A 7 -15.21 -1.78 -4.83
C ALA A 7 -14.80 -0.31 -4.74
N VAL A 8 -15.24 0.53 -5.67
CA VAL A 8 -14.97 1.98 -5.66
C VAL A 8 -15.53 2.63 -4.40
N GLU A 9 -16.77 2.30 -4.04
CA GLU A 9 -17.41 2.84 -2.85
C GLU A 9 -16.67 2.41 -1.57
N ALA A 10 -16.28 1.15 -1.48
CA ALA A 10 -15.54 0.64 -0.34
C ALA A 10 -14.17 1.31 -0.20
N VAL A 11 -13.45 1.54 -1.31
CA VAL A 11 -12.18 2.27 -1.31
C VAL A 11 -12.38 3.71 -0.84
N HIS A 12 -13.40 4.40 -1.33
CA HIS A 12 -13.70 5.78 -0.91
C HIS A 12 -14.00 5.87 0.58
N ARG A 13 -14.78 4.94 1.11
CA ARG A 13 -15.07 4.88 2.55
C ARG A 13 -13.81 4.62 3.37
N ALA A 14 -12.96 3.71 2.89
CA ALA A 14 -11.70 3.40 3.56
C ALA A 14 -10.78 4.62 3.56
N GLU A 15 -10.60 5.27 2.42
CA GLU A 15 -9.77 6.47 2.31
C GLU A 15 -10.26 7.61 3.19
N SER A 16 -11.59 7.82 3.24
CA SER A 16 -12.19 8.84 4.12
C SER A 16 -11.91 8.55 5.60
N ALA A 17 -12.08 7.30 6.03
CA ALA A 17 -11.82 6.90 7.40
C ALA A 17 -10.33 7.02 7.75
N VAL A 18 -9.43 6.62 6.84
CA VAL A 18 -7.98 6.76 7.01
C VAL A 18 -7.59 8.24 7.14
N ALA A 19 -8.15 9.12 6.31
CA ALA A 19 -7.87 10.55 6.35
C ALA A 19 -8.28 11.17 7.70
N GLN A 20 -9.29 10.61 8.37
CA GLN A 20 -9.75 11.04 9.69
C GLN A 20 -9.05 10.29 10.83
N HIS A 21 -8.08 9.44 10.53
CA HIS A 21 -7.42 8.56 11.49
C HIS A 21 -8.40 7.68 12.28
N ASP A 22 -9.54 7.34 11.67
CA ASP A 22 -10.54 6.44 12.26
C ASP A 22 -10.30 5.02 11.75
N TRP A 23 -9.31 4.37 12.34
CA TRP A 23 -8.80 3.06 11.91
C TRP A 23 -9.85 1.96 12.03
N PHE A 24 -10.66 2.00 13.08
CA PHE A 24 -11.71 1.00 13.30
C PHE A 24 -12.82 1.12 12.25
N ARG A 25 -13.17 2.34 11.85
CA ARG A 25 -14.15 2.57 10.78
C ARG A 25 -13.60 2.20 9.40
N ALA A 26 -12.29 2.33 9.20
CA ALA A 26 -11.62 1.98 7.95
C ALA A 26 -11.61 0.46 7.71
N TRP A 27 -11.58 -0.35 8.75
CA TRP A 27 -11.33 -1.78 8.69
C TRP A 27 -12.29 -2.54 7.78
N GLY A 28 -13.61 -2.38 7.98
CA GLY A 28 -14.64 -3.06 7.19
C GLY A 28 -14.55 -2.72 5.70
N PRO A 29 -14.56 -1.42 5.32
CA PRO A 29 -14.42 -1.02 3.92
C PRO A 29 -13.12 -1.48 3.27
N VAL A 30 -12.00 -1.46 3.98
CA VAL A 30 -10.70 -1.94 3.48
C VAL A 30 -10.79 -3.42 3.10
N LEU A 31 -11.29 -4.26 4.00
CA LEU A 31 -11.42 -5.69 3.75
C LEU A 31 -12.38 -5.99 2.60
N THR A 32 -13.49 -5.25 2.52
CA THR A 32 -14.44 -5.37 1.42
C THR A 32 -13.79 -5.03 0.08
N ALA A 33 -13.07 -3.92 0.01
CA ALA A 33 -12.39 -3.48 -1.21
C ALA A 33 -11.33 -4.49 -1.67
N LEU A 34 -10.51 -5.01 -0.74
CA LEU A 34 -9.50 -6.03 -1.05
C LEU A 34 -10.13 -7.31 -1.55
N PHE A 35 -11.19 -7.77 -0.90
CA PHE A 35 -11.89 -8.99 -1.29
C PHE A 35 -12.44 -8.90 -2.72
N ILE A 36 -13.10 -7.79 -3.06
CA ILE A 36 -13.67 -7.58 -4.40
C ILE A 36 -12.54 -7.48 -5.44
N ALA A 37 -11.50 -6.69 -5.16
CA ALA A 37 -10.38 -6.49 -6.07
C ALA A 37 -9.63 -7.80 -6.37
N GLU A 38 -9.38 -8.61 -5.33
CA GLU A 38 -8.68 -9.90 -5.50
C GLU A 38 -9.51 -10.91 -6.28
N ARG A 39 -10.80 -11.00 -6.02
CA ARG A 39 -11.69 -11.92 -6.75
C ARG A 39 -11.84 -11.54 -8.22
N GLY A 40 -11.76 -10.27 -8.54
CA GLY A 40 -11.81 -9.80 -9.92
C GLY A 40 -10.65 -10.31 -10.78
N PHE A 41 -9.49 -10.58 -10.18
CA PHE A 41 -8.34 -11.15 -10.88
C PHE A 41 -8.49 -12.63 -11.23
N LEU A 42 -9.37 -13.34 -10.55
CA LEU A 42 -9.56 -14.78 -10.73
C LEU A 42 -10.53 -15.11 -11.86
N ALA A 43 -11.29 -14.16 -12.34
CA ALA A 43 -12.24 -14.34 -13.44
C ALA A 43 -11.54 -14.16 -14.79
N GLY A 44 -10.73 -15.15 -15.21
CA GLY A 44 -9.93 -15.06 -16.41
C GLY A 44 -10.70 -15.29 -17.70
N GLU A 45 -11.12 -14.24 -18.40
CA GLU A 45 -11.55 -14.30 -19.80
C GLU A 45 -10.91 -13.17 -20.60
N ASP A 46 -10.50 -13.48 -21.84
CA ASP A 46 -9.73 -12.57 -22.70
C ASP A 46 -10.59 -11.79 -23.68
N ALA A 47 -11.07 -10.62 -23.27
CA ALA A 47 -11.60 -9.62 -24.16
C ALA A 47 -10.96 -8.25 -23.88
N ALA A 48 -10.87 -7.37 -24.88
CA ALA A 48 -10.19 -6.07 -24.75
C ALA A 48 -10.79 -5.19 -23.64
N TRP A 49 -12.12 -5.26 -23.42
CA TRP A 49 -12.80 -4.56 -22.34
C TRP A 49 -12.47 -5.12 -20.95
N ILE A 50 -12.09 -6.41 -20.86
CA ILE A 50 -11.63 -7.05 -19.62
C ILE A 50 -10.28 -6.50 -19.20
N SER A 51 -9.40 -6.16 -20.16
CA SER A 51 -8.12 -5.50 -19.86
C SER A 51 -8.34 -4.16 -19.15
N GLU A 52 -9.32 -3.37 -19.60
CA GLU A 52 -9.68 -2.11 -18.95
C GLU A 52 -10.19 -2.33 -17.53
N ILE A 53 -11.07 -3.32 -17.34
CA ILE A 53 -11.58 -3.69 -16.01
C ILE A 53 -10.43 -4.16 -15.10
N ARG A 54 -9.52 -4.98 -15.62
CA ARG A 54 -8.34 -5.42 -14.86
C ARG A 54 -7.45 -4.26 -14.43
N ASN A 55 -7.25 -3.27 -15.31
CA ASN A 55 -6.50 -2.07 -14.99
C ASN A 55 -7.16 -1.27 -13.86
N GLN A 56 -8.48 -1.10 -13.94
CA GLN A 56 -9.25 -0.44 -12.88
C GLN A 56 -9.16 -1.20 -11.55
N LEU A 57 -9.27 -2.53 -11.59
CA LEU A 57 -9.12 -3.37 -10.40
C LEU A 57 -7.72 -3.29 -9.81
N THR A 58 -6.69 -3.22 -10.64
CA THR A 58 -5.31 -3.05 -10.17
C THR A 58 -5.16 -1.74 -9.40
N VAL A 59 -5.67 -0.64 -9.95
CA VAL A 59 -5.65 0.66 -9.27
C VAL A 59 -6.39 0.62 -7.94
N LEU A 60 -7.59 0.02 -7.93
CA LEU A 60 -8.39 -0.12 -6.71
C LEU A 60 -7.68 -1.00 -5.67
N ARG A 61 -7.04 -2.07 -6.12
CA ARG A 61 -6.25 -2.94 -5.24
C ARG A 61 -5.09 -2.21 -4.59
N LEU A 62 -4.35 -1.39 -5.35
CA LEU A 62 -3.26 -0.59 -4.81
C LEU A 62 -3.78 0.39 -3.74
N ARG A 63 -4.87 1.10 -4.04
CA ARG A 63 -5.48 2.04 -3.09
C ARG A 63 -5.99 1.34 -1.84
N ALA A 64 -6.60 0.16 -1.99
CA ALA A 64 -7.09 -0.64 -0.87
C ALA A 64 -5.92 -1.14 0.00
N LEU A 65 -4.82 -1.59 -0.60
CA LEU A 65 -3.62 -2.02 0.13
C LEU A 65 -2.97 -0.84 0.89
N GLU A 66 -2.95 0.34 0.30
CA GLU A 66 -2.47 1.54 0.98
C GLU A 66 -3.32 1.87 2.21
N CYS A 67 -4.66 1.79 2.07
CA CYS A 67 -5.56 1.96 3.22
C CYS A 67 -5.39 0.87 4.27
N TYR A 68 -5.18 -0.37 3.83
CA TYR A 68 -4.92 -1.50 4.73
C TYR A 68 -3.64 -1.26 5.55
N ALA A 69 -2.55 -0.90 4.87
CA ALA A 69 -1.28 -0.61 5.54
C ALA A 69 -1.42 0.54 6.55
N ALA A 70 -2.09 1.62 6.15
CA ALA A 70 -2.32 2.76 7.02
C ALA A 70 -3.15 2.39 8.26
N THR A 71 -4.20 1.58 8.07
CA THR A 71 -5.07 1.12 9.14
C THR A 71 -4.31 0.24 10.14
N GLU A 72 -3.55 -0.74 9.62
CA GLU A 72 -2.73 -1.62 10.45
C GLU A 72 -1.68 -0.84 11.26
N LEU A 73 -1.02 0.13 10.63
CA LEU A 73 -0.07 1.02 11.31
C LEU A 73 -0.77 1.87 12.38
N GLY A 74 -1.96 2.37 12.11
CA GLY A 74 -2.72 3.19 13.05
C GLY A 74 -3.18 2.40 14.28
N ILE A 75 -3.56 1.14 14.10
CA ILE A 75 -3.94 0.24 15.19
C ILE A 75 -2.70 -0.23 15.96
N ALA A 76 -1.61 -0.52 15.24
CA ALA A 76 -0.33 -0.97 15.79
C ALA A 76 -0.41 -2.30 16.55
N GLY A 77 0.56 -2.59 17.39
CA GLY A 77 0.58 -3.84 18.17
C GLY A 77 0.77 -5.06 17.28
N THR A 78 -0.07 -6.07 17.43
CA THR A 78 -0.01 -7.33 16.65
C THR A 78 -0.32 -7.11 15.18
N GLU A 79 -0.97 -6.00 14.83
CA GLU A 79 -1.38 -5.69 13.46
C GLU A 79 -0.23 -5.18 12.59
N LEU A 80 0.92 -4.84 13.17
CA LEU A 80 2.09 -4.39 12.40
C LEU A 80 2.58 -5.42 11.37
N ALA A 81 2.42 -6.70 11.65
CA ALA A 81 2.75 -7.76 10.69
C ALA A 81 1.91 -7.65 9.40
N GLY A 82 0.63 -7.26 9.53
CA GLY A 82 -0.24 -6.99 8.39
C GLY A 82 0.23 -5.80 7.57
N ALA A 83 0.69 -4.74 8.23
CA ALA A 83 1.25 -3.57 7.56
C ALA A 83 2.52 -3.91 6.78
N VAL A 84 3.39 -4.76 7.34
CA VAL A 84 4.60 -5.25 6.65
C VAL A 84 4.21 -6.02 5.39
N ARG A 85 3.28 -6.96 5.49
CA ARG A 85 2.83 -7.74 4.33
C ARG A 85 2.20 -6.84 3.25
N ALA A 86 1.38 -5.89 3.64
CA ALA A 86 0.75 -4.95 2.69
C ALA A 86 1.80 -4.10 1.97
N GLY A 87 2.78 -3.58 2.69
CA GLY A 87 3.90 -2.83 2.09
C GLY A 87 4.69 -3.68 1.10
N GLN A 88 4.99 -4.92 1.45
CA GLN A 88 5.68 -5.86 0.55
C GLN A 88 4.87 -6.13 -0.72
N GLN A 89 3.56 -6.34 -0.59
CA GLN A 89 2.68 -6.53 -1.75
C GLN A 89 2.61 -5.30 -2.64
N LEU A 90 2.54 -4.11 -2.06
CA LEU A 90 2.55 -2.85 -2.81
C LEU A 90 3.83 -2.71 -3.64
N ILE A 91 4.99 -3.04 -3.07
CA ILE A 91 6.27 -2.98 -3.77
C ILE A 91 6.30 -3.99 -4.93
N GLN A 92 5.79 -5.21 -4.72
CA GLN A 92 5.73 -6.21 -5.78
C GLN A 92 4.82 -5.79 -6.93
N LEU A 93 3.65 -5.21 -6.61
CA LEU A 93 2.66 -4.81 -7.62
C LEU A 93 3.06 -3.52 -8.34
N ALA A 94 3.71 -2.61 -7.66
CA ALA A 94 4.05 -1.29 -8.18
C ALA A 94 5.43 -0.85 -7.64
N PRO A 95 6.54 -1.40 -8.19
CA PRO A 95 7.88 -1.14 -7.64
C PRO A 95 8.37 0.30 -7.79
N LEU A 96 7.74 1.11 -8.64
CA LEU A 96 8.04 2.53 -8.80
C LEU A 96 7.14 3.45 -8.00
N ARG A 97 6.12 2.90 -7.32
CA ARG A 97 5.21 3.66 -6.47
C ARG A 97 5.79 3.72 -5.05
N GLU A 98 6.11 4.92 -4.60
CA GLU A 98 6.87 5.09 -3.35
C GLU A 98 6.09 4.77 -2.08
N SER A 99 4.75 4.82 -2.12
CA SER A 99 3.91 4.59 -0.95
C SER A 99 4.17 3.24 -0.27
N GLY A 100 4.33 2.17 -1.04
CA GLY A 100 4.61 0.83 -0.50
C GLY A 100 5.90 0.81 0.32
N TYR A 101 6.94 1.47 -0.17
CA TYR A 101 8.21 1.58 0.56
C TYR A 101 8.05 2.36 1.85
N ARG A 102 7.30 3.48 1.83
CA ARG A 102 7.07 4.28 3.04
C ARG A 102 6.28 3.50 4.10
N TYR A 103 5.22 2.80 3.71
CA TYR A 103 4.45 1.96 4.64
C TYR A 103 5.31 0.85 5.23
N LEU A 104 6.12 0.18 4.40
CA LEU A 104 7.00 -0.88 4.87
C LEU A 104 8.08 -0.34 5.81
N MET A 105 8.68 0.79 5.50
CA MET A 105 9.65 1.46 6.38
C MET A 105 9.04 1.79 7.74
N ASN A 106 7.85 2.38 7.74
CA ASN A 106 7.15 2.72 8.99
C ASN A 106 6.81 1.47 9.81
N ALA A 107 6.32 0.42 9.14
CA ALA A 107 5.94 -0.81 9.82
C ALA A 107 7.15 -1.52 10.44
N LEU A 108 8.25 -1.60 9.71
CA LEU A 108 9.51 -2.19 10.21
C LEU A 108 10.08 -1.38 11.37
N ALA A 109 10.08 -0.06 11.26
CA ALA A 109 10.54 0.80 12.34
C ALA A 109 9.67 0.65 13.60
N ALA A 110 8.36 0.53 13.43
CA ALA A 110 7.43 0.30 14.54
C ALA A 110 7.62 -1.07 15.21
N GLN A 111 8.20 -2.04 14.49
CA GLN A 111 8.60 -3.35 15.03
C GLN A 111 10.02 -3.35 15.62
N ASP A 112 10.63 -2.19 15.80
CA ASP A 112 12.02 -2.03 16.22
C ASP A 112 13.06 -2.60 15.25
N ASN A 113 12.68 -2.78 13.97
CA ASN A 113 13.56 -3.26 12.90
C ASN A 113 14.07 -2.09 12.05
N LEU A 114 14.74 -1.14 12.69
CA LEU A 114 15.17 0.08 12.02
C LEU A 114 16.17 -0.17 10.89
N ALA A 115 17.12 -1.08 11.08
CA ALA A 115 18.09 -1.41 10.05
C ALA A 115 17.42 -1.93 8.77
N GLU A 116 16.41 -2.78 8.91
CA GLU A 116 15.63 -3.28 7.77
C GLU A 116 14.84 -2.14 7.10
N ALA A 117 14.26 -1.25 7.90
CA ALA A 117 13.54 -0.08 7.37
C ALA A 117 14.47 0.79 6.50
N LEU A 118 15.69 1.04 6.97
CA LEU A 118 16.67 1.82 6.22
C LEU A 118 17.14 1.08 4.96
N ALA A 119 17.23 -0.25 5.00
CA ALA A 119 17.56 -1.06 3.83
C ALA A 119 16.47 -0.98 2.74
N ILE A 120 15.19 -0.86 3.13
CA ILE A 120 14.10 -0.64 2.18
C ILE A 120 14.25 0.69 1.45
N TYR A 121 14.68 1.75 2.14
CA TYR A 121 14.98 3.03 1.49
C TYR A 121 16.11 2.90 0.45
N SER A 122 17.18 2.19 0.79
CA SER A 122 18.27 1.93 -0.16
C SER A 122 17.78 1.17 -1.40
N GLN A 123 16.92 0.18 -1.21
CA GLN A 123 16.31 -0.56 -2.31
C GLN A 123 15.50 0.37 -3.23
N LEU A 124 14.73 1.27 -2.66
CA LEU A 124 13.97 2.26 -3.43
C LEU A 124 14.90 3.18 -4.23
N CYS A 125 15.96 3.70 -3.60
CA CYS A 125 16.94 4.56 -4.27
C CYS A 125 17.55 3.85 -5.48
N ASP A 126 17.95 2.59 -5.32
CA ASP A 126 18.54 1.80 -6.40
C ASP A 126 17.53 1.57 -7.53
N THR A 127 16.31 1.19 -7.19
CA THR A 127 15.24 0.96 -8.16
C THR A 127 14.93 2.21 -8.97
N LEU A 128 14.76 3.35 -8.32
CA LEU A 128 14.45 4.62 -8.99
C LEU A 128 15.62 5.08 -9.87
N ARG A 129 16.86 4.94 -9.39
CA ARG A 129 18.04 5.31 -10.15
C ARG A 129 18.20 4.44 -11.40
N GLU A 130 18.06 3.13 -11.26
CA GLU A 130 18.24 2.18 -12.38
C GLU A 130 17.13 2.27 -13.40
N GLN A 131 15.89 2.45 -12.98
CA GLN A 131 14.73 2.46 -13.86
C GLN A 131 14.44 3.82 -14.48
N LEU A 132 14.62 4.90 -13.74
CA LEU A 132 14.20 6.24 -14.14
C LEU A 132 15.31 7.31 -14.02
N GLY A 133 16.42 7.01 -13.39
CA GLY A 133 17.50 7.98 -13.17
C GLY A 133 17.10 9.10 -12.20
N VAL A 134 16.17 8.87 -11.29
CA VAL A 134 15.67 9.86 -10.33
C VAL A 134 15.89 9.44 -8.89
N SER A 135 15.79 10.41 -7.98
CA SER A 135 15.85 10.20 -6.53
C SER A 135 14.43 10.11 -5.94
N PRO A 136 14.28 9.54 -4.73
CA PRO A 136 12.98 9.53 -4.05
C PRO A 136 12.40 10.94 -3.85
N SER A 137 11.08 11.00 -3.72
CA SER A 137 10.35 12.25 -3.48
C SER A 137 10.71 12.86 -2.12
N PRO A 138 10.43 14.16 -1.92
CA PRO A 138 10.70 14.81 -0.63
C PRO A 138 10.05 14.11 0.56
N ALA A 139 8.82 13.63 0.42
CA ALA A 139 8.12 12.93 1.50
C ALA A 139 8.84 11.67 1.96
N THR A 140 9.37 10.89 1.01
CA THR A 140 10.12 9.67 1.34
C THR A 140 11.49 9.99 1.93
N ARG A 141 12.17 10.99 1.41
CA ARG A 141 13.46 11.45 1.97
C ARG A 141 13.30 11.96 3.39
N GLU A 142 12.24 12.69 3.66
CA GLU A 142 11.94 13.20 5.00
C GLU A 142 11.68 12.04 5.98
N LEU A 143 10.91 11.04 5.58
CA LEU A 143 10.72 9.85 6.41
C LEU A 143 12.05 9.17 6.74
N TYR A 144 12.92 9.00 5.75
CA TYR A 144 14.24 8.42 5.96
C TYR A 144 15.06 9.22 6.99
N GLN A 145 15.06 10.56 6.88
CA GLN A 145 15.75 11.42 7.84
C GLN A 145 15.17 11.30 9.25
N GLN A 146 13.84 11.22 9.37
CA GLN A 146 13.19 11.00 10.67
C GLN A 146 13.61 9.68 11.30
N LEU A 147 13.67 8.61 10.51
CA LEU A 147 14.09 7.30 11.00
C LEU A 147 15.57 7.29 11.43
N LEU A 148 16.43 7.98 10.68
CA LEU A 148 17.85 8.14 11.07
C LEU A 148 18.00 8.91 12.39
N ALA A 149 17.21 9.95 12.58
CA ALA A 149 17.25 10.77 13.79
C ALA A 149 16.76 10.00 15.04
N ALA A 150 16.00 8.92 14.84
CA ALA A 150 15.49 8.08 15.92
C ALA A 150 16.50 7.04 16.44
N THR A 151 17.73 6.99 15.85
CA THR A 151 18.78 6.05 16.27
C THR A 151 19.64 6.56 17.44
#